data_a3067f74edcf8545baeb2c7f200d5519
#
_entry.id   a3067f74edcf8545baeb2c7f200d5519
#
_cell.length_a   1.000
_cell.length_b   1.000
_cell.length_c   1.000
_cell.angle_alpha   90.00
_cell.angle_beta   90.00
_cell.angle_gamma   90.00
#
_symmetry.space_group_name_H-M   'P 1'
#
loop_
_entity.id
_entity.type
_entity.pdbx_description
1 polymer ?
#
loop_
_entity_poly.entity_id
_entity_poly.type
_entity_poly.pdbx_seq_one_letter_code
_entity_poly.pdbx_strand_id
1 'polypeptide(L)'
;MKTDVQIAQEAIMEPIGKIAQHLEIPEDELELYGKYKAKISLNYWNTTLQQKENGKLILVTAINPTPAGEGKTTTSIGLGDALHKLGKKTAIALREPSLGPCFGMKGGAAGGGYAQVVPMEDINLHFTGDFHAITSAHNLLAAVIDNHIQQGNALDLDVRRITWKRVVDLNDRALRNIICGLGGKAHGVPRETGFDITVASEMMAILCLTSDLEDMKKRLGNIIIGYTRSGRPVRAEELNVTGALTLLFKDAIKPNLVQTLEGTPALIHGGPFANIAHGCNSVMATKYALKMADYTVTEAGFGADLGAEKFLDIKCRFTGFKPDAVVVVATIRALKMHGGLAKTELATENIEALKKGMTNLAKHIENIQKFGLPIVVAINAFPTDTENELQELKALCESMGTSVSISEAWAKGGEGAIDLAQKVIEATEKPSNFQYMYDVNDSIKDKINTIATKIYGADGVNYTPAVEKTIAEFEAEGLDKMPICMAKTQYSLSDDQFKLGAPTGFKITVRELRISAGAGFIVALTGNILTMPGLPKKPAAENMDIDINGKITGLF
;
A
#
# COMPACT_ATOMS: atom_id res chain seq x y z
N MET A 1 11.97 -12.57 25.42
CA MET A 1 12.12 -12.50 23.96
C MET A 1 12.53 -11.08 23.63
N LYS A 2 13.49 -10.85 22.71
CA LYS A 2 13.88 -9.50 22.30
C LYS A 2 12.75 -8.84 21.52
N THR A 3 12.62 -7.51 21.66
CA THR A 3 11.69 -6.71 20.84
C THR A 3 12.24 -6.52 19.42
N ASP A 4 11.39 -6.15 18.46
CA ASP A 4 11.80 -5.93 17.07
C ASP A 4 12.88 -4.83 16.97
N VAL A 5 12.76 -3.75 17.76
CA VAL A 5 13.79 -2.69 17.80
C VAL A 5 15.11 -3.21 18.37
N GLN A 6 15.09 -4.08 19.39
CA GLN A 6 16.32 -4.66 19.94
C GLN A 6 17.02 -5.58 18.93
N ILE A 7 16.27 -6.39 18.19
CA ILE A 7 16.80 -7.22 17.12
C ILE A 7 17.45 -6.37 16.03
N ALA A 8 16.77 -5.31 15.59
CA ALA A 8 17.28 -4.39 14.57
C ALA A 8 18.55 -3.63 15.04
N GLN A 9 18.59 -3.18 16.31
CA GLN A 9 19.76 -2.47 16.87
C GLN A 9 20.99 -3.36 17.04
N GLU A 10 20.80 -4.66 17.20
CA GLU A 10 21.92 -5.61 17.28
C GLU A 10 22.39 -6.11 15.90
N ALA A 11 21.69 -5.72 14.83
CA ALA A 11 22.02 -6.15 13.48
C ALA A 11 23.39 -5.64 13.02
N ILE A 12 24.19 -6.51 12.43
CA ILE A 12 25.45 -6.16 11.79
C ILE A 12 25.16 -5.86 10.32
N MET A 13 24.91 -4.58 10.01
CA MET A 13 24.60 -4.14 8.65
C MET A 13 25.84 -4.05 7.78
N GLU A 14 25.74 -4.48 6.54
CA GLU A 14 26.75 -4.23 5.53
C GLU A 14 26.63 -2.81 4.95
N PRO A 15 27.75 -2.19 4.51
CA PRO A 15 27.70 -0.95 3.75
C PRO A 15 26.81 -1.10 2.51
N ILE A 16 26.02 -0.07 2.21
CA ILE A 16 24.99 -0.15 1.15
C ILE A 16 25.59 -0.45 -0.23
N GLY A 17 26.82 -0.03 -0.50
CA GLY A 17 27.54 -0.36 -1.73
C GLY A 17 27.76 -1.86 -1.92
N LYS A 18 27.98 -2.62 -0.83
CA LYS A 18 28.06 -4.09 -0.91
C LYS A 18 26.70 -4.73 -1.21
N ILE A 19 25.64 -4.22 -0.60
CA ILE A 19 24.28 -4.67 -0.88
C ILE A 19 23.92 -4.41 -2.34
N ALA A 20 24.31 -3.25 -2.87
CA ALA A 20 24.10 -2.91 -4.28
C ALA A 20 24.80 -3.89 -5.25
N GLN A 21 25.95 -4.43 -4.86
CA GLN A 21 26.68 -5.43 -5.66
C GLN A 21 25.89 -6.73 -5.85
N HIS A 22 25.02 -7.12 -4.90
CA HIS A 22 24.13 -8.29 -5.08
C HIS A 22 23.14 -8.12 -6.25
N LEU A 23 22.83 -6.86 -6.61
CA LEU A 23 21.97 -6.50 -7.74
C LEU A 23 22.77 -5.97 -8.94
N GLU A 24 24.11 -6.01 -8.88
CA GLU A 24 25.01 -5.51 -9.92
C GLU A 24 24.80 -4.01 -10.24
N ILE A 25 24.46 -3.22 -9.20
CA ILE A 25 24.31 -1.78 -9.35
C ILE A 25 25.70 -1.13 -9.29
N PRO A 26 26.11 -0.38 -10.31
CA PRO A 26 27.37 0.36 -10.30
C PRO A 26 27.39 1.42 -9.16
N GLU A 27 28.56 1.66 -8.58
CA GLU A 27 28.70 2.59 -7.46
C GLU A 27 28.34 4.03 -7.85
N ASP A 28 28.64 4.44 -9.06
CA ASP A 28 28.33 5.76 -9.62
C ASP A 28 26.82 5.98 -9.89
N GLU A 29 26.01 4.92 -9.85
CA GLU A 29 24.55 4.99 -9.95
C GLU A 29 23.87 5.02 -8.57
N LEU A 30 24.65 5.09 -7.48
CA LEU A 30 24.17 5.21 -6.11
C LEU A 30 24.34 6.62 -5.57
N GLU A 31 23.26 7.19 -5.06
CA GLU A 31 23.27 8.42 -4.27
C GLU A 31 23.19 8.05 -2.79
N LEU A 32 24.31 8.14 -2.07
CA LEU A 32 24.43 7.67 -0.69
C LEU A 32 23.69 8.59 0.30
N TYR A 33 22.86 8.01 1.15
CA TYR A 33 22.23 8.62 2.31
C TYR A 33 22.82 8.04 3.60
N GLY A 34 24.10 8.30 3.84
CA GLY A 34 24.88 7.67 4.89
C GLY A 34 25.41 6.30 4.48
N LYS A 35 25.77 5.47 5.47
CA LYS A 35 26.48 4.21 5.23
C LYS A 35 25.58 3.07 4.76
N TYR A 36 24.29 3.09 5.13
CA TYR A 36 23.38 1.94 5.04
C TYR A 36 22.15 2.19 4.16
N LYS A 37 22.05 3.35 3.53
CA LYS A 37 20.94 3.74 2.65
C LYS A 37 21.48 4.40 1.39
N ALA A 38 20.81 4.20 0.27
CA ALA A 38 21.09 4.93 -0.97
C ALA A 38 19.83 5.09 -1.79
N LYS A 39 19.81 6.07 -2.69
CA LYS A 39 18.86 6.11 -3.81
C LYS A 39 19.55 5.60 -5.06
N ILE A 40 18.76 4.97 -5.94
CA ILE A 40 19.25 4.48 -7.24
C ILE A 40 18.91 5.55 -8.29
N SER A 41 19.90 5.91 -9.11
CA SER A 41 19.78 7.01 -10.06
C SER A 41 18.75 6.73 -11.16
N LEU A 42 18.13 7.79 -11.70
CA LEU A 42 17.28 7.68 -12.89
C LEU A 42 18.12 7.41 -14.15
N ASN A 43 19.39 7.83 -14.16
CA ASN A 43 20.30 7.55 -15.26
C ASN A 43 20.49 6.05 -15.48
N TYR A 44 20.62 5.27 -14.42
CA TYR A 44 20.77 3.81 -14.50
C TYR A 44 19.56 3.15 -15.17
N TRP A 45 18.35 3.65 -14.92
CA TRP A 45 17.16 3.21 -15.66
C TRP A 45 17.29 3.51 -17.14
N ASN A 46 17.59 4.77 -17.49
CA ASN A 46 17.57 5.26 -18.86
C ASN A 46 18.65 4.64 -19.75
N THR A 47 19.82 4.35 -19.18
CA THR A 47 21.00 3.87 -19.92
C THR A 47 21.11 2.33 -19.95
N THR A 48 20.63 1.66 -18.91
CA THR A 48 20.95 0.23 -18.70
C THR A 48 19.72 -0.62 -18.43
N LEU A 49 18.91 -0.28 -17.40
CA LEU A 49 17.89 -1.20 -16.92
C LEU A 49 16.75 -1.43 -17.90
N GLN A 50 16.37 -0.42 -18.69
CA GLN A 50 15.30 -0.58 -19.69
C GLN A 50 15.53 -1.73 -20.67
N GLN A 51 16.78 -2.05 -20.96
CA GLN A 51 17.17 -3.06 -21.95
C GLN A 51 17.24 -4.48 -21.36
N LYS A 52 17.23 -4.62 -20.02
CA LYS A 52 17.26 -5.93 -19.36
C LYS A 52 15.89 -6.60 -19.41
N GLU A 53 15.89 -7.93 -19.42
CA GLU A 53 14.66 -8.72 -19.25
C GLU A 53 14.13 -8.58 -17.80
N ASN A 54 12.83 -8.78 -17.62
CA ASN A 54 12.24 -8.81 -16.29
C ASN A 54 12.49 -10.16 -15.61
N GLY A 55 12.82 -10.13 -14.34
CA GLY A 55 12.73 -11.30 -13.48
C GLY A 55 11.28 -11.65 -13.12
N LYS A 56 11.11 -12.65 -12.27
CA LYS A 56 9.82 -13.13 -11.77
C LYS A 56 9.23 -12.19 -10.73
N LEU A 57 7.96 -11.84 -10.89
CA LEU A 57 7.21 -10.98 -9.95
C LEU A 57 6.34 -11.82 -9.03
N ILE A 58 6.61 -11.76 -7.74
CA ILE A 58 5.85 -12.44 -6.69
C ILE A 58 5.09 -11.40 -5.88
N LEU A 59 3.76 -11.52 -5.86
CA LEU A 59 2.89 -10.65 -5.06
C LEU A 59 2.52 -11.34 -3.75
N VAL A 60 2.84 -10.73 -2.62
CA VAL A 60 2.39 -11.18 -1.29
C VAL A 60 1.16 -10.39 -0.87
N THR A 61 0.10 -11.10 -0.55
CA THR A 61 -1.15 -10.57 -0.02
C THR A 61 -1.61 -11.39 1.18
N ALA A 62 -2.82 -11.16 1.70
CA ALA A 62 -3.34 -11.93 2.83
C ALA A 62 -4.87 -12.10 2.78
N ILE A 63 -5.39 -12.85 3.71
CA ILE A 63 -6.80 -12.85 4.08
C ILE A 63 -7.21 -11.53 4.77
N ASN A 64 -8.50 -11.30 5.04
CA ASN A 64 -8.92 -10.14 5.81
C ASN A 64 -8.25 -10.13 7.19
N PRO A 65 -7.61 -9.01 7.60
CA PRO A 65 -6.74 -9.01 8.77
C PRO A 65 -7.48 -8.93 10.10
N THR A 66 -6.81 -9.37 11.16
CA THR A 66 -7.10 -8.94 12.53
C THR A 66 -6.55 -7.52 12.77
N PRO A 67 -6.95 -6.84 13.84
CA PRO A 67 -6.34 -5.55 14.23
C PRO A 67 -4.82 -5.63 14.47
N ALA A 68 -4.29 -6.80 14.80
CA ALA A 68 -2.85 -7.02 15.00
C ALA A 68 -2.07 -7.17 13.68
N GLY A 69 -2.78 -7.38 12.54
CA GLY A 69 -2.18 -7.66 11.25
C GLY A 69 -1.80 -9.14 11.06
N GLU A 70 -1.47 -9.51 9.81
CA GLU A 70 -1.25 -10.92 9.44
C GLU A 70 0.22 -11.23 9.06
N GLY A 71 1.12 -10.27 9.25
CA GLY A 71 2.55 -10.48 9.01
C GLY A 71 2.94 -10.59 7.53
N LYS A 72 2.22 -9.90 6.63
CA LYS A 72 2.59 -9.86 5.20
C LYS A 72 4.02 -9.40 4.97
N THR A 73 4.41 -8.28 5.58
CA THR A 73 5.75 -7.72 5.42
C THR A 73 6.81 -8.68 5.95
N THR A 74 6.59 -9.29 7.13
CA THR A 74 7.44 -10.34 7.68
C THR A 74 7.57 -11.53 6.73
N THR A 75 6.44 -11.99 6.15
CA THR A 75 6.45 -13.08 5.16
C THR A 75 7.16 -12.67 3.88
N SER A 76 6.98 -11.44 3.40
CA SER A 76 7.64 -10.94 2.18
C SER A 76 9.16 -10.89 2.36
N ILE A 77 9.62 -10.41 3.52
CA ILE A 77 11.04 -10.33 3.84
C ILE A 77 11.62 -11.74 4.02
N GLY A 78 10.98 -12.59 4.83
CA GLY A 78 11.44 -13.96 5.03
C GLY A 78 11.46 -14.78 3.74
N LEU A 79 10.49 -14.58 2.84
CA LEU A 79 10.50 -15.20 1.51
C LEU A 79 11.66 -14.68 0.66
N GLY A 80 11.93 -13.38 0.68
CA GLY A 80 13.06 -12.79 -0.04
C GLY A 80 14.39 -13.32 0.47
N ASP A 81 14.58 -13.38 1.80
CA ASP A 81 15.78 -13.95 2.43
C ASP A 81 15.93 -15.44 2.12
N ALA A 82 14.83 -16.21 2.12
CA ALA A 82 14.85 -17.62 1.76
C ALA A 82 15.24 -17.85 0.28
N LEU A 83 14.69 -17.06 -0.65
CA LEU A 83 15.08 -17.10 -2.06
C LEU A 83 16.57 -16.78 -2.23
N HIS A 84 17.07 -15.78 -1.49
CA HIS A 84 18.49 -15.42 -1.50
C HIS A 84 19.36 -16.57 -0.97
N LYS A 85 18.97 -17.23 0.15
CA LYS A 85 19.65 -18.43 0.68
C LYS A 85 19.67 -19.60 -0.31
N LEU A 86 18.64 -19.73 -1.15
CA LEU A 86 18.58 -20.72 -2.23
C LEU A 86 19.42 -20.31 -3.47
N GLY A 87 20.24 -19.27 -3.35
CA GLY A 87 21.14 -18.80 -4.42
C GLY A 87 20.43 -18.04 -5.54
N LYS A 88 19.21 -17.55 -5.32
CA LYS A 88 18.50 -16.73 -6.31
C LYS A 88 18.87 -15.27 -6.14
N LYS A 89 19.11 -14.56 -7.23
CA LYS A 89 19.29 -13.12 -7.25
C LYS A 89 17.93 -12.48 -6.95
N THR A 90 17.78 -11.93 -5.75
CA THR A 90 16.48 -11.52 -5.20
C THR A 90 16.49 -10.06 -4.80
N ALA A 91 15.39 -9.37 -5.06
CA ALA A 91 15.08 -8.04 -4.54
C ALA A 91 13.69 -8.02 -3.92
N ILE A 92 13.54 -7.28 -2.82
CA ILE A 92 12.26 -7.07 -2.15
C ILE A 92 11.82 -5.63 -2.40
N ALA A 93 10.55 -5.39 -2.77
CA ALA A 93 10.02 -4.05 -2.99
C ALA A 93 8.83 -3.80 -2.04
N LEU A 94 8.98 -2.87 -1.09
CA LEU A 94 8.05 -2.61 0.00
C LEU A 94 7.61 -1.15 0.05
N ARG A 95 6.56 -0.89 0.83
CA ARG A 95 6.10 0.47 1.11
C ARG A 95 6.93 1.11 2.21
N GLU A 96 7.10 2.42 2.09
CA GLU A 96 7.65 3.26 3.15
C GLU A 96 6.58 3.50 4.23
N PRO A 97 6.91 3.37 5.53
CA PRO A 97 5.95 3.62 6.61
C PRO A 97 5.70 5.12 6.83
N SER A 98 4.47 5.44 7.29
CA SER A 98 4.03 6.79 7.67
C SER A 98 4.20 7.00 9.17
N LEU A 99 4.56 8.21 9.57
CA LEU A 99 4.70 8.60 10.98
C LEU A 99 3.39 8.48 11.76
N GLY A 100 2.24 8.77 11.13
CA GLY A 100 0.94 8.72 11.80
C GLY A 100 0.62 7.35 12.39
N PRO A 101 0.62 6.25 11.64
CA PRO A 101 0.53 4.89 12.19
C PRO A 101 1.63 4.54 13.18
N CYS A 102 2.87 4.95 12.91
CA CYS A 102 4.04 4.68 13.75
C CYS A 102 3.86 5.22 15.18
N PHE A 103 3.49 6.49 15.31
CA PHE A 103 3.23 7.14 16.61
C PHE A 103 1.81 6.91 17.15
N GLY A 104 0.91 6.35 16.33
CA GLY A 104 -0.49 6.12 16.67
C GLY A 104 -0.78 4.76 17.29
N MET A 105 -1.23 3.84 16.46
CA MET A 105 -1.77 2.54 16.92
C MET A 105 -0.93 1.33 16.57
N LYS A 106 -0.01 1.45 15.62
CA LYS A 106 0.60 0.30 14.99
C LYS A 106 2.07 0.59 14.74
N GLY A 107 2.88 -0.38 15.04
CA GLY A 107 4.27 -0.38 14.67
C GLY A 107 4.50 -0.13 13.17
N GLY A 108 5.71 0.24 12.81
CA GLY A 108 6.13 0.53 11.45
C GLY A 108 6.04 -0.67 10.52
N ALA A 109 6.30 -0.42 9.25
CA ALA A 109 6.22 -1.43 8.19
C ALA A 109 7.60 -2.06 7.87
N ALA A 110 8.47 -2.23 8.85
CA ALA A 110 9.82 -2.77 8.64
C ALA A 110 9.91 -4.32 8.75
N GLY A 111 8.80 -5.01 8.90
CA GLY A 111 8.75 -6.45 9.23
C GLY A 111 8.71 -6.67 10.73
N GLY A 112 9.11 -7.86 11.20
CA GLY A 112 9.16 -8.20 12.62
C GLY A 112 9.97 -9.45 12.91
N GLY A 113 10.40 -9.63 14.16
CA GLY A 113 11.29 -10.70 14.58
C GLY A 113 12.59 -10.69 13.79
N TYR A 114 12.96 -11.83 13.26
CA TYR A 114 14.18 -12.00 12.45
C TYR A 114 13.96 -11.74 10.95
N ALA A 115 12.76 -11.37 10.52
CA ALA A 115 12.46 -10.96 9.15
C ALA A 115 12.15 -9.45 9.11
N GLN A 116 13.18 -8.62 9.10
CA GLN A 116 13.10 -7.16 9.11
C GLN A 116 14.00 -6.54 8.04
N VAL A 117 13.61 -5.35 7.57
CA VAL A 117 14.50 -4.44 6.82
C VAL A 117 15.15 -3.44 7.76
N VAL A 118 16.43 -3.15 7.50
CA VAL A 118 17.26 -2.26 8.32
C VAL A 118 17.97 -1.22 7.44
N PRO A 119 18.25 -0.02 7.95
CA PRO A 119 18.08 0.47 9.34
C PRO A 119 16.62 0.79 9.71
N MET A 120 16.05 0.03 10.62
CA MET A 120 14.63 0.08 10.95
C MET A 120 14.18 1.44 11.51
N GLU A 121 14.99 2.04 12.38
CA GLU A 121 14.72 3.33 13.00
C GLU A 121 14.61 4.44 11.95
N ASP A 122 15.57 4.53 11.04
CA ASP A 122 15.57 5.52 9.95
C ASP A 122 14.35 5.35 9.03
N ILE A 123 14.05 4.11 8.65
CA ILE A 123 12.91 3.78 7.77
C ILE A 123 11.58 4.23 8.41
N ASN A 124 11.42 4.05 9.72
CA ASN A 124 10.17 4.38 10.42
C ASN A 124 10.05 5.84 10.87
N LEU A 125 11.13 6.60 10.87
CA LEU A 125 11.15 8.00 11.29
C LEU A 125 11.35 8.94 10.09
N HIS A 126 12.59 9.33 9.82
CA HIS A 126 12.95 10.21 8.70
C HIS A 126 13.92 9.47 7.78
N PHE A 127 13.36 8.85 6.75
CA PHE A 127 14.12 7.92 5.90
C PHE A 127 15.09 8.65 4.96
N THR A 128 14.59 9.16 3.85
CA THR A 128 15.38 9.88 2.83
C THR A 128 14.73 11.19 2.38
N GLY A 129 13.57 11.53 2.97
CA GLY A 129 12.88 12.78 2.70
C GLY A 129 11.71 12.68 1.71
N ASP A 130 11.33 11.49 1.26
CA ASP A 130 10.25 11.31 0.28
C ASP A 130 8.91 11.82 0.81
N PHE A 131 8.55 11.51 2.05
CA PHE A 131 7.35 12.04 2.70
C PHE A 131 7.37 13.55 2.87
N HIS A 132 8.54 14.14 3.16
CA HIS A 132 8.68 15.59 3.22
C HIS A 132 8.45 16.22 1.83
N ALA A 133 8.98 15.63 0.77
CA ALA A 133 8.77 16.09 -0.60
C ALA A 133 7.29 16.04 -0.99
N ILE A 134 6.59 14.94 -0.70
CA ILE A 134 5.15 14.77 -0.94
C ILE A 134 4.35 15.83 -0.18
N THR A 135 4.60 15.97 1.12
CA THR A 135 3.92 16.94 1.99
C THR A 135 4.14 18.37 1.50
N SER A 136 5.38 18.71 1.13
CA SER A 136 5.75 20.03 0.63
C SER A 136 5.09 20.36 -0.70
N ALA A 137 5.11 19.42 -1.65
CA ALA A 137 4.47 19.60 -2.96
C ALA A 137 2.94 19.75 -2.83
N HIS A 138 2.32 18.91 -1.99
CA HIS A 138 0.89 18.96 -1.73
C HIS A 138 0.46 20.30 -1.12
N ASN A 139 1.19 20.76 -0.11
CA ASN A 139 0.89 22.00 0.59
C ASN A 139 1.25 23.23 -0.25
N LEU A 140 2.27 23.14 -1.12
CA LEU A 140 2.55 24.21 -2.10
C LEU A 140 1.37 24.40 -3.04
N LEU A 141 0.79 23.33 -3.59
CA LEU A 141 -0.40 23.42 -4.44
C LEU A 141 -1.57 24.06 -3.68
N ALA A 142 -1.82 23.66 -2.42
CA ALA A 142 -2.85 24.26 -1.59
C ALA A 142 -2.63 25.78 -1.36
N ALA A 143 -1.37 26.19 -1.12
CA ALA A 143 -1.02 27.59 -0.94
C ALA A 143 -1.19 28.38 -2.23
N VAL A 144 -0.84 27.82 -3.39
CA VAL A 144 -1.02 28.47 -4.69
C VAL A 144 -2.51 28.65 -5.02
N ILE A 145 -3.37 27.67 -4.70
CA ILE A 145 -4.82 27.79 -4.86
C ILE A 145 -5.36 28.96 -4.03
N ASP A 146 -5.03 29.03 -2.75
CA ASP A 146 -5.49 30.11 -1.88
C ASP A 146 -4.94 31.47 -2.31
N ASN A 147 -3.68 31.54 -2.76
CA ASN A 147 -3.10 32.74 -3.34
C ASN A 147 -3.81 33.16 -4.62
N HIS A 148 -4.13 32.24 -5.53
CA HIS A 148 -4.87 32.51 -6.75
C HIS A 148 -6.25 33.15 -6.43
N ILE A 149 -6.97 32.60 -5.46
CA ILE A 149 -8.26 33.15 -5.01
C ILE A 149 -8.07 34.57 -4.44
N GLN A 150 -7.05 34.77 -3.60
CA GLN A 150 -6.73 36.09 -2.99
C GLN A 150 -6.36 37.16 -4.01
N GLN A 151 -5.65 36.77 -5.09
CA GLN A 151 -5.13 37.69 -6.11
C GLN A 151 -6.10 37.94 -7.29
N GLY A 152 -7.39 37.69 -7.09
CA GLY A 152 -8.44 38.03 -8.02
C GLY A 152 -9.14 36.88 -8.71
N ASN A 153 -8.74 35.64 -8.44
CA ASN A 153 -9.46 34.42 -8.86
C ASN A 153 -9.80 34.39 -10.37
N ALA A 154 -8.80 34.61 -11.22
CA ALA A 154 -8.97 34.69 -12.68
C ALA A 154 -9.57 33.39 -13.29
N LEU A 155 -9.42 32.24 -12.65
CA LEU A 155 -10.00 30.96 -13.05
C LEU A 155 -11.46 30.79 -12.59
N ASP A 156 -12.05 31.76 -11.90
CA ASP A 156 -13.42 31.74 -11.38
C ASP A 156 -13.72 30.53 -10.47
N LEU A 157 -12.77 30.13 -9.64
CA LEU A 157 -12.94 29.03 -8.69
C LEU A 157 -14.08 29.34 -7.69
N ASP A 158 -15.02 28.42 -7.51
CA ASP A 158 -15.97 28.49 -6.39
C ASP A 158 -15.26 28.05 -5.10
N VAL A 159 -15.07 28.98 -4.17
CA VAL A 159 -14.38 28.73 -2.88
C VAL A 159 -15.01 27.62 -2.04
N ARG A 160 -16.30 27.30 -2.31
CA ARG A 160 -17.04 26.21 -1.64
C ARG A 160 -16.84 24.86 -2.32
N ARG A 161 -16.21 24.84 -3.51
CA ARG A 161 -15.99 23.64 -4.33
C ARG A 161 -14.50 23.36 -4.57
N ILE A 162 -13.63 23.85 -3.69
CA ILE A 162 -12.22 23.48 -3.66
C ILE A 162 -12.13 22.05 -3.11
N THR A 163 -11.58 21.13 -3.90
CA THR A 163 -11.42 19.71 -3.52
C THR A 163 -10.09 19.43 -2.85
N TRP A 164 -9.12 20.34 -2.99
CA TRP A 164 -7.76 20.17 -2.49
C TRP A 164 -7.63 20.69 -1.06
N LYS A 165 -7.31 19.77 -0.14
CA LYS A 165 -6.99 20.06 1.26
C LYS A 165 -5.49 20.30 1.44
N ARG A 166 -5.03 20.41 2.68
CA ARG A 166 -3.63 20.30 3.08
C ARG A 166 -3.32 18.91 3.59
N VAL A 167 -2.03 18.60 3.84
CA VAL A 167 -1.63 17.33 4.42
C VAL A 167 -0.61 17.51 5.55
N VAL A 168 -0.61 16.54 6.46
CA VAL A 168 0.41 16.35 7.49
C VAL A 168 0.58 14.84 7.71
N ASP A 169 1.81 14.37 7.91
CA ASP A 169 2.06 12.94 8.10
C ASP A 169 1.95 12.52 9.58
N LEU A 170 0.85 12.89 10.21
CA LEU A 170 0.50 12.55 11.59
C LEU A 170 -1.00 12.30 11.70
N ASN A 171 -1.40 11.58 12.75
CA ASN A 171 -2.80 11.39 13.10
C ASN A 171 -3.30 12.58 13.93
N ASP A 172 -4.14 13.45 13.35
CA ASP A 172 -4.71 14.59 14.04
C ASP A 172 -6.18 14.82 13.67
N ARG A 173 -7.09 14.32 14.52
CA ARG A 173 -8.53 14.47 14.29
C ARG A 173 -9.04 15.92 14.35
N ALA A 174 -8.32 16.81 15.03
CA ALA A 174 -8.71 18.21 15.14
C ALA A 174 -8.55 18.97 13.82
N LEU A 175 -7.70 18.47 12.90
CA LEU A 175 -7.45 19.07 11.61
C LEU A 175 -8.40 18.59 10.48
N ARG A 176 -9.34 17.67 10.76
CA ARG A 176 -10.26 17.16 9.73
C ARG A 176 -11.06 18.23 9.04
N ASN A 177 -11.54 19.20 9.81
CA ASN A 177 -12.31 20.35 9.32
C ASN A 177 -11.82 21.60 10.05
N ILE A 178 -11.37 22.58 9.29
CA ILE A 178 -10.88 23.87 9.79
C ILE A 178 -11.40 25.01 8.89
N ILE A 179 -11.28 26.22 9.38
CA ILE A 179 -11.46 27.42 8.57
C ILE A 179 -10.08 28.05 8.33
N CYS A 180 -9.69 28.24 7.08
CA CYS A 180 -8.48 28.97 6.71
C CYS A 180 -8.81 30.40 6.26
N GLY A 181 -7.79 31.28 6.16
CA GLY A 181 -7.92 32.65 5.63
C GLY A 181 -8.55 33.64 6.62
N LEU A 182 -8.60 33.33 7.91
CA LEU A 182 -9.07 34.26 8.95
C LEU A 182 -8.04 35.38 9.22
N GLY A 183 -8.50 36.52 9.74
CA GLY A 183 -7.64 37.65 10.11
C GLY A 183 -7.81 38.90 9.24
N GLY A 184 -8.82 38.90 8.37
CA GLY A 184 -9.16 40.03 7.50
C GLY A 184 -8.55 39.96 6.11
N LYS A 185 -8.82 40.97 5.27
CA LYS A 185 -8.55 40.95 3.83
C LYS A 185 -7.09 40.66 3.44
N ALA A 186 -6.15 41.00 4.28
CA ALA A 186 -4.72 40.76 4.03
C ALA A 186 -4.30 39.29 4.24
N HIS A 187 -5.12 38.48 4.92
CA HIS A 187 -4.80 37.12 5.32
C HIS A 187 -5.45 36.03 4.47
N GLY A 188 -6.26 36.39 3.47
CA GLY A 188 -6.89 35.45 2.56
C GLY A 188 -8.40 35.54 2.53
N VAL A 189 -9.03 34.61 1.82
CA VAL A 189 -10.49 34.46 1.75
C VAL A 189 -10.91 33.34 2.70
N PRO A 190 -11.73 33.65 3.74
CA PRO A 190 -12.19 32.62 4.67
C PRO A 190 -12.96 31.52 3.96
N ARG A 191 -12.54 30.28 4.14
CA ARG A 191 -13.23 29.10 3.63
C ARG A 191 -13.02 27.87 4.52
N GLU A 192 -13.98 26.96 4.46
CA GLU A 192 -13.87 25.66 5.07
C GLU A 192 -12.87 24.79 4.30
N THR A 193 -12.03 24.04 5.00
CA THR A 193 -11.05 23.12 4.46
C THR A 193 -10.68 22.07 5.54
N GLY A 194 -9.57 21.37 5.37
CA GLY A 194 -9.06 20.40 6.35
C GLY A 194 -7.69 19.91 5.98
N PHE A 195 -7.24 18.88 6.70
CA PHE A 195 -6.03 18.14 6.41
C PHE A 195 -6.37 16.66 6.21
N ASP A 196 -5.67 16.04 5.28
CA ASP A 196 -5.57 14.59 5.16
C ASP A 196 -4.19 14.14 5.65
N ILE A 197 -4.03 12.86 6.02
CA ILE A 197 -2.71 12.32 6.27
C ILE A 197 -1.96 12.17 4.93
N THR A 198 -0.66 12.44 4.92
CA THR A 198 0.15 12.45 3.68
C THR A 198 -0.02 11.18 2.84
N VAL A 199 -0.10 10.02 3.47
CA VAL A 199 -0.26 8.71 2.79
C VAL A 199 -1.65 8.48 2.17
N ALA A 200 -2.65 9.31 2.52
CA ALA A 200 -3.98 9.29 1.91
C ALA A 200 -4.10 10.26 0.72
N SER A 201 -3.07 11.07 0.45
CA SER A 201 -3.09 12.11 -0.57
C SER A 201 -2.98 11.57 -1.99
N GLU A 202 -3.55 12.32 -2.93
CA GLU A 202 -3.35 12.05 -4.36
C GLU A 202 -1.87 12.22 -4.77
N MET A 203 -1.11 13.13 -4.13
CA MET A 203 0.32 13.29 -4.37
C MET A 203 1.11 12.00 -4.07
N MET A 204 0.79 11.31 -2.97
CA MET A 204 1.36 10.00 -2.66
C MET A 204 1.00 8.97 -3.74
N ALA A 205 -0.24 8.93 -4.18
CA ALA A 205 -0.68 8.02 -5.23
C ALA A 205 0.02 8.32 -6.57
N ILE A 206 0.22 9.60 -6.92
CA ILE A 206 0.96 10.03 -8.11
C ILE A 206 2.42 9.54 -8.04
N LEU A 207 3.13 9.79 -6.93
CA LEU A 207 4.50 9.30 -6.76
C LEU A 207 4.58 7.78 -6.97
N CYS A 208 3.62 7.03 -6.42
CA CYS A 208 3.62 5.58 -6.49
C CYS A 208 3.23 5.01 -7.87
N LEU A 209 2.53 5.76 -8.71
CA LEU A 209 2.10 5.31 -10.05
C LEU A 209 2.93 5.89 -11.20
N THR A 210 3.77 6.86 -10.90
CA THR A 210 4.65 7.52 -11.88
C THR A 210 5.72 6.58 -12.42
N SER A 211 5.98 6.67 -13.73
CA SER A 211 7.03 5.92 -14.45
C SER A 211 8.34 6.69 -14.61
N ASP A 212 8.29 8.02 -14.65
CA ASP A 212 9.42 8.92 -14.84
C ASP A 212 9.01 10.38 -14.51
N LEU A 213 9.93 11.34 -14.63
CA LEU A 213 9.67 12.76 -14.34
C LEU A 213 8.68 13.44 -15.31
N GLU A 214 8.62 12.98 -16.55
CA GLU A 214 7.68 13.53 -17.54
C GLU A 214 6.25 13.07 -17.23
N ASP A 215 6.06 11.78 -16.97
CA ASP A 215 4.79 11.23 -16.51
C ASP A 215 4.36 11.88 -15.19
N MET A 216 5.28 12.09 -14.24
CA MET A 216 4.99 12.81 -13.00
C MET A 216 4.46 14.21 -13.27
N LYS A 217 5.14 14.98 -14.10
CA LYS A 217 4.72 16.35 -14.44
C LYS A 217 3.34 16.38 -15.08
N LYS A 218 3.04 15.45 -15.98
CA LYS A 218 1.73 15.29 -16.60
C LYS A 218 0.65 14.94 -15.59
N ARG A 219 0.92 13.97 -14.68
CA ARG A 219 0.00 13.57 -13.61
C ARG A 219 -0.29 14.73 -12.67
N LEU A 220 0.74 15.46 -12.23
CA LEU A 220 0.60 16.62 -11.37
C LEU A 220 -0.26 17.72 -12.04
N GLY A 221 -0.10 17.93 -13.35
CA GLY A 221 -0.92 18.86 -14.11
C GLY A 221 -2.40 18.48 -14.16
N ASN A 222 -2.69 17.19 -14.23
CA ASN A 222 -4.05 16.66 -14.32
C ASN A 222 -4.86 16.70 -13.01
N ILE A 223 -4.25 16.98 -11.86
CA ILE A 223 -4.96 17.09 -10.57
C ILE A 223 -6.12 18.08 -10.70
N ILE A 224 -7.33 17.65 -10.32
CA ILE A 224 -8.49 18.54 -10.21
C ILE A 224 -8.47 19.20 -8.84
N ILE A 225 -8.28 20.52 -8.80
CA ILE A 225 -8.14 21.31 -7.57
C ILE A 225 -9.45 21.86 -7.03
N GLY A 226 -10.48 21.87 -7.87
CA GLY A 226 -11.81 22.39 -7.55
C GLY A 226 -12.61 22.64 -8.83
N TYR A 227 -13.70 23.36 -8.68
CA TYR A 227 -14.62 23.67 -9.78
C TYR A 227 -14.90 25.16 -9.87
N THR A 228 -15.14 25.66 -11.09
CA THR A 228 -15.63 27.02 -11.31
C THR A 228 -17.05 27.18 -10.78
N ARG A 229 -17.54 28.41 -10.67
CA ARG A 229 -18.97 28.70 -10.34
C ARG A 229 -19.93 28.10 -11.36
N SER A 230 -19.52 27.97 -12.63
CA SER A 230 -20.30 27.31 -13.69
C SER A 230 -20.25 25.77 -13.64
N GLY A 231 -19.39 25.18 -12.80
CA GLY A 231 -19.27 23.73 -12.63
C GLY A 231 -18.15 23.07 -13.43
N ARG A 232 -17.35 23.80 -14.21
CA ARG A 232 -16.19 23.25 -14.92
C ARG A 232 -15.08 22.86 -13.94
N PRO A 233 -14.47 21.67 -14.08
CA PRO A 233 -13.29 21.30 -13.29
C PRO A 233 -12.10 22.19 -13.65
N VAL A 234 -11.31 22.55 -12.64
CA VAL A 234 -10.06 23.32 -12.79
C VAL A 234 -8.90 22.41 -12.41
N ARG A 235 -7.88 22.37 -13.29
CA ARG A 235 -6.70 21.52 -13.12
C ARG A 235 -5.51 22.30 -12.58
N ALA A 236 -4.58 21.62 -11.93
CA ALA A 236 -3.37 22.22 -11.38
C ALA A 236 -2.49 22.87 -12.47
N GLU A 237 -2.48 22.35 -13.70
CA GLU A 237 -1.74 22.94 -14.83
C GLU A 237 -2.21 24.36 -15.16
N GLU A 238 -3.49 24.70 -14.94
CA GLU A 238 -4.06 26.03 -15.17
C GLU A 238 -3.48 27.08 -14.19
N LEU A 239 -2.88 26.65 -13.10
CA LEU A 239 -2.14 27.52 -12.16
C LEU A 239 -0.67 27.74 -12.55
N ASN A 240 -0.17 27.09 -13.62
CA ASN A 240 1.23 27.14 -14.08
C ASN A 240 2.26 26.73 -13.01
N VAL A 241 1.91 25.82 -12.08
CA VAL A 241 2.74 25.43 -10.92
C VAL A 241 3.36 24.04 -11.07
N THR A 242 3.00 23.27 -12.09
CA THR A 242 3.42 21.88 -12.28
C THR A 242 4.95 21.68 -12.29
N GLY A 243 5.68 22.63 -12.88
CA GLY A 243 7.15 22.61 -12.86
C GLY A 243 7.72 22.69 -11.44
N ALA A 244 7.21 23.61 -10.62
CA ALA A 244 7.64 23.76 -9.22
C ALA A 244 7.28 22.53 -8.38
N LEU A 245 6.09 21.96 -8.59
CA LEU A 245 5.70 20.70 -7.93
C LEU A 245 6.66 19.56 -8.31
N THR A 246 7.00 19.40 -9.59
CA THR A 246 7.91 18.37 -10.08
C THR A 246 9.33 18.53 -9.51
N LEU A 247 9.82 19.77 -9.35
CA LEU A 247 11.12 20.03 -8.72
C LEU A 247 11.23 19.46 -7.32
N LEU A 248 10.16 19.51 -6.53
CA LEU A 248 10.13 18.95 -5.18
C LEU A 248 10.24 17.41 -5.18
N PHE A 249 9.88 16.75 -6.27
CA PHE A 249 9.99 15.30 -6.42
C PHE A 249 11.30 14.82 -7.07
N LYS A 250 12.22 15.73 -7.44
CA LYS A 250 13.45 15.40 -8.18
C LYS A 250 14.20 14.21 -7.57
N ASP A 251 14.35 14.18 -6.25
CA ASP A 251 15.05 13.11 -5.55
C ASP A 251 14.09 12.06 -4.99
N ALA A 252 12.89 12.46 -4.61
CA ALA A 252 11.87 11.57 -4.06
C ALA A 252 11.33 10.54 -5.06
N ILE A 253 11.46 10.76 -6.37
CA ILE A 253 11.06 9.79 -7.40
C ILE A 253 12.01 8.57 -7.50
N LYS A 254 13.25 8.70 -7.02
CA LYS A 254 14.25 7.65 -7.05
C LYS A 254 13.96 6.62 -5.94
N PRO A 255 13.96 5.31 -6.23
CA PRO A 255 13.72 4.30 -5.20
C PRO A 255 14.86 4.23 -4.19
N ASN A 256 14.52 3.95 -2.92
CA ASN A 256 15.48 3.82 -1.83
C ASN A 256 15.95 2.38 -1.71
N LEU A 257 17.26 2.16 -1.68
CA LEU A 257 17.90 0.87 -1.45
C LEU A 257 18.32 0.75 0.02
N VAL A 258 17.95 -0.36 0.64
CA VAL A 258 18.35 -0.81 1.98
C VAL A 258 18.58 -2.32 1.96
N GLN A 259 18.66 -2.95 3.13
CA GLN A 259 18.90 -4.38 3.28
C GLN A 259 17.96 -5.01 4.30
N THR A 260 17.78 -6.32 4.22
CA THR A 260 17.21 -7.11 5.32
C THR A 260 18.27 -7.39 6.39
N LEU A 261 17.87 -7.97 7.52
CA LEU A 261 18.80 -8.47 8.55
C LEU A 261 19.81 -9.49 7.99
N GLU A 262 19.44 -10.23 6.94
CA GLU A 262 20.27 -11.24 6.28
C GLU A 262 21.01 -10.74 5.03
N GLY A 263 20.94 -9.43 4.75
CA GLY A 263 21.68 -8.80 3.65
C GLY A 263 20.99 -8.88 2.28
N THR A 264 19.73 -9.32 2.20
CA THR A 264 18.98 -9.28 0.94
C THR A 264 18.65 -7.83 0.57
N PRO A 265 18.90 -7.38 -0.67
CA PRO A 265 18.55 -6.04 -1.10
C PRO A 265 17.04 -5.78 -1.03
N ALA A 266 16.67 -4.62 -0.48
CA ALA A 266 15.28 -4.19 -0.41
C ALA A 266 15.11 -2.76 -0.92
N LEU A 267 14.10 -2.54 -1.76
CA LEU A 267 13.70 -1.23 -2.27
C LEU A 267 12.46 -0.77 -1.49
N ILE A 268 12.60 0.30 -0.71
CA ILE A 268 11.52 0.89 0.08
C ILE A 268 11.12 2.22 -0.55
N HIS A 269 9.90 2.34 -1.08
CA HIS A 269 9.52 3.56 -1.79
C HIS A 269 8.02 3.77 -1.90
N GLY A 270 7.53 4.90 -1.36
CA GLY A 270 6.13 5.29 -1.33
C GLY A 270 5.27 4.40 -0.42
N GLY A 271 4.17 4.94 0.11
CA GLY A 271 3.37 4.24 1.12
C GLY A 271 1.88 4.56 1.12
N PRO A 272 1.15 4.49 -0.02
CA PRO A 272 -0.26 4.83 -0.06
C PRO A 272 -1.09 3.82 0.75
N PHE A 273 -2.12 4.30 1.45
CA PHE A 273 -3.03 3.43 2.19
C PHE A 273 -3.90 2.57 1.25
N ALA A 274 -4.06 1.29 1.57
CA ALA A 274 -4.80 0.35 0.73
C ALA A 274 -6.33 0.42 0.90
N ASN A 275 -6.83 1.08 1.92
CA ASN A 275 -8.28 1.29 2.12
C ASN A 275 -8.81 2.59 1.50
N ILE A 276 -7.93 3.44 0.95
CA ILE A 276 -8.29 4.74 0.36
C ILE A 276 -7.63 4.95 -1.01
N ALA A 277 -6.45 4.35 -1.23
CA ALA A 277 -5.66 4.41 -2.45
C ALA A 277 -5.30 2.99 -2.90
N HIS A 278 -4.39 2.85 -3.86
CA HIS A 278 -4.04 1.54 -4.42
C HIS A 278 -3.19 0.65 -3.50
N GLY A 279 -2.62 1.18 -2.41
CA GLY A 279 -2.05 0.40 -1.32
C GLY A 279 -0.81 -0.43 -1.64
N CYS A 280 -0.03 -0.03 -2.63
CA CYS A 280 1.18 -0.71 -3.08
C CYS A 280 2.37 0.25 -3.08
N ASN A 281 3.58 -0.29 -3.01
CA ASN A 281 4.79 0.51 -3.22
C ASN A 281 4.83 1.11 -4.64
N SER A 282 5.82 1.95 -4.89
CA SER A 282 5.92 2.66 -6.17
C SER A 282 6.14 1.72 -7.38
N VAL A 283 5.69 2.18 -8.53
CA VAL A 283 6.05 1.60 -9.83
C VAL A 283 7.57 1.63 -10.02
N MET A 284 8.23 2.72 -9.62
CA MET A 284 9.67 2.87 -9.72
C MET A 284 10.41 1.74 -8.98
N ALA A 285 10.11 1.50 -7.70
CA ALA A 285 10.75 0.42 -6.94
C ALA A 285 10.51 -0.95 -7.57
N THR A 286 9.28 -1.26 -7.97
CA THR A 286 8.96 -2.56 -8.57
C THR A 286 9.64 -2.77 -9.92
N LYS A 287 9.65 -1.75 -10.80
CA LYS A 287 10.26 -1.88 -12.13
C LYS A 287 11.79 -2.00 -12.06
N TYR A 288 12.43 -1.29 -11.11
CA TYR A 288 13.87 -1.41 -10.87
C TYR A 288 14.21 -2.81 -10.35
N ALA A 289 13.48 -3.28 -9.32
CA ALA A 289 13.67 -4.63 -8.78
C ALA A 289 13.53 -5.71 -9.85
N LEU A 290 12.49 -5.64 -10.69
CA LEU A 290 12.26 -6.60 -11.79
C LEU A 290 13.40 -6.65 -12.82
N LYS A 291 14.09 -5.54 -13.05
CA LYS A 291 15.21 -5.48 -14.01
C LYS A 291 16.55 -5.88 -13.42
N MET A 292 16.66 -5.84 -12.09
CA MET A 292 17.93 -6.11 -11.38
C MET A 292 18.00 -7.50 -10.77
N ALA A 293 16.85 -8.16 -10.55
CA ALA A 293 16.79 -9.44 -9.85
C ALA A 293 16.07 -10.52 -10.67
N ASP A 294 16.40 -11.79 -10.42
CA ASP A 294 15.70 -12.93 -11.01
C ASP A 294 14.31 -13.12 -10.37
N TYR A 295 14.20 -12.77 -9.07
CA TYR A 295 12.96 -12.81 -8.28
C TYR A 295 12.75 -11.49 -7.56
N THR A 296 11.59 -10.88 -7.81
CA THR A 296 11.13 -9.68 -7.11
C THR A 296 9.94 -10.02 -6.24
N VAL A 297 10.09 -9.85 -4.92
CA VAL A 297 9.01 -10.02 -3.94
C VAL A 297 8.44 -8.67 -3.60
N THR A 298 7.14 -8.49 -3.78
CA THR A 298 6.42 -7.26 -3.41
C THR A 298 5.15 -7.57 -2.65
N GLU A 299 4.58 -6.58 -1.98
CA GLU A 299 3.35 -6.76 -1.20
C GLU A 299 2.26 -5.78 -1.61
N ALA A 300 1.01 -6.17 -1.32
CA ALA A 300 -0.16 -5.29 -1.38
C ALA A 300 -0.81 -5.18 0.01
N GLY A 301 -1.30 -3.99 0.36
CA GLY A 301 -1.84 -3.70 1.69
C GLY A 301 -3.15 -4.43 2.00
N PHE A 302 -3.36 -4.78 3.26
CA PHE A 302 -4.56 -5.49 3.76
C PHE A 302 -4.80 -6.85 3.09
N GLY A 303 -6.07 -7.22 2.89
CA GLY A 303 -6.47 -8.48 2.27
C GLY A 303 -6.43 -8.45 0.74
N ALA A 304 -6.52 -9.64 0.13
CA ALA A 304 -6.51 -9.77 -1.32
C ALA A 304 -7.70 -9.10 -2.00
N ASP A 305 -8.79 -8.94 -1.28
CA ASP A 305 -9.99 -8.22 -1.72
C ASP A 305 -9.80 -6.70 -1.87
N LEU A 306 -8.78 -6.12 -1.23
CA LEU A 306 -8.45 -4.70 -1.32
C LEU A 306 -7.11 -4.47 -2.02
N GLY A 307 -6.02 -4.89 -1.37
CA GLY A 307 -4.68 -4.56 -1.85
C GLY A 307 -4.30 -5.31 -3.12
N ALA A 308 -4.52 -6.63 -3.17
CA ALA A 308 -4.17 -7.39 -4.38
C ALA A 308 -5.07 -7.03 -5.56
N GLU A 309 -6.37 -6.84 -5.35
CA GLU A 309 -7.28 -6.38 -6.39
C GLU A 309 -6.76 -5.08 -7.04
N LYS A 310 -6.39 -4.08 -6.22
CA LYS A 310 -5.87 -2.78 -6.71
C LYS A 310 -4.47 -2.88 -7.31
N PHE A 311 -3.62 -3.76 -6.79
CA PHE A 311 -2.34 -4.05 -7.41
C PHE A 311 -2.55 -4.57 -8.84
N LEU A 312 -3.48 -5.50 -9.03
CA LEU A 312 -3.76 -6.15 -10.29
C LEU A 312 -4.55 -5.23 -11.25
N ASP A 313 -5.65 -4.64 -10.80
CA ASP A 313 -6.53 -3.84 -11.66
C ASP A 313 -6.11 -2.36 -11.83
N ILE A 314 -5.25 -1.82 -10.94
CA ILE A 314 -4.74 -0.46 -11.06
C ILE A 314 -3.25 -0.47 -11.45
N LYS A 315 -2.35 -0.94 -10.55
CA LYS A 315 -0.91 -0.86 -10.77
C LYS A 315 -0.45 -1.66 -11.99
N CYS A 316 -0.87 -2.92 -12.10
CA CYS A 316 -0.53 -3.75 -13.25
C CYS A 316 -1.12 -3.20 -14.56
N ARG A 317 -2.32 -2.62 -14.51
CA ARG A 317 -2.95 -2.01 -15.69
C ARG A 317 -2.15 -0.83 -16.23
N PHE A 318 -1.63 0.03 -15.36
CA PHE A 318 -0.81 1.18 -15.79
C PHE A 318 0.59 0.80 -16.27
N THR A 319 1.13 -0.31 -15.77
CA THR A 319 2.54 -0.67 -16.00
C THR A 319 2.74 -1.84 -16.96
N GLY A 320 1.69 -2.63 -17.20
CA GLY A 320 1.81 -3.89 -17.90
C GLY A 320 2.47 -5.01 -17.09
N PHE A 321 2.72 -4.82 -15.80
CA PHE A 321 3.25 -5.88 -14.92
C PHE A 321 2.30 -7.07 -14.89
N LYS A 322 2.90 -8.27 -14.84
CA LYS A 322 2.18 -9.54 -14.74
C LYS A 322 2.84 -10.36 -13.63
N PRO A 323 2.20 -10.55 -12.48
CA PRO A 323 2.73 -11.44 -11.46
C PRO A 323 2.86 -12.87 -11.98
N ASP A 324 3.96 -13.53 -11.61
CA ASP A 324 4.20 -14.94 -11.93
C ASP A 324 3.59 -15.86 -10.88
N ALA A 325 3.51 -15.40 -9.62
CA ALA A 325 2.85 -16.11 -8.53
C ALA A 325 2.31 -15.12 -7.48
N VAL A 326 1.31 -15.58 -6.72
CA VAL A 326 0.74 -14.86 -5.58
C VAL A 326 0.87 -15.71 -4.33
N VAL A 327 1.41 -15.11 -3.26
CA VAL A 327 1.43 -15.70 -1.92
C VAL A 327 0.28 -15.10 -1.11
N VAL A 328 -0.63 -15.95 -0.63
CA VAL A 328 -1.73 -15.56 0.24
C VAL A 328 -1.39 -15.92 1.68
N VAL A 329 -1.11 -14.93 2.51
CA VAL A 329 -0.78 -15.12 3.92
C VAL A 329 -2.06 -15.35 4.71
N ALA A 330 -2.07 -16.42 5.49
CA ALA A 330 -3.12 -16.76 6.44
C ALA A 330 -2.53 -16.96 7.84
N THR A 331 -3.30 -16.64 8.88
CA THR A 331 -2.93 -16.91 10.27
C THR A 331 -4.04 -17.65 10.99
N ILE A 332 -3.65 -18.54 11.91
CA ILE A 332 -4.59 -19.29 12.77
C ILE A 332 -5.55 -18.33 13.47
N ARG A 333 -5.02 -17.25 14.07
CA ARG A 333 -5.83 -16.28 14.82
C ARG A 333 -6.83 -15.53 13.95
N ALA A 334 -6.46 -15.14 12.71
CA ALA A 334 -7.39 -14.48 11.82
C ALA A 334 -8.52 -15.41 11.39
N LEU A 335 -8.21 -16.64 11.05
CA LEU A 335 -9.22 -17.64 10.70
C LEU A 335 -10.14 -17.96 11.89
N LYS A 336 -9.62 -18.13 13.10
CA LYS A 336 -10.47 -18.29 14.30
C LYS A 336 -11.40 -17.08 14.51
N MET A 337 -10.91 -15.86 14.33
CA MET A 337 -11.73 -14.64 14.40
C MET A 337 -12.84 -14.66 13.33
N HIS A 338 -12.49 -15.00 12.08
CA HIS A 338 -13.46 -15.14 10.99
C HIS A 338 -14.46 -16.30 11.23
N GLY A 339 -14.07 -17.29 12.01
CA GLY A 339 -14.96 -18.37 12.51
C GLY A 339 -15.86 -17.95 13.66
N GLY A 340 -15.75 -16.70 14.13
CA GLY A 340 -16.60 -16.10 15.16
C GLY A 340 -16.02 -16.13 16.58
N LEU A 341 -14.75 -16.52 16.77
CA LEU A 341 -14.12 -16.52 18.08
C LEU A 341 -13.80 -15.08 18.53
N ALA A 342 -14.00 -14.81 19.81
CA ALA A 342 -13.73 -13.49 20.38
C ALA A 342 -12.23 -13.18 20.39
N LYS A 343 -11.85 -11.90 20.25
CA LYS A 343 -10.44 -11.48 20.18
C LYS A 343 -9.62 -11.89 21.41
N THR A 344 -10.25 -11.97 22.57
CA THR A 344 -9.61 -12.38 23.84
C THR A 344 -9.30 -13.86 23.92
N GLU A 345 -9.87 -14.68 23.04
CA GLU A 345 -9.77 -16.15 23.05
C GLU A 345 -8.89 -16.70 21.90
N LEU A 346 -8.36 -15.81 21.02
CA LEU A 346 -7.61 -16.22 19.84
C LEU A 346 -6.30 -16.97 20.14
N ALA A 347 -5.75 -16.86 21.34
CA ALA A 347 -4.58 -17.60 21.78
C ALA A 347 -4.91 -19.04 22.25
N THR A 348 -6.19 -19.38 22.44
CA THR A 348 -6.63 -20.72 22.86
C THR A 348 -6.91 -21.58 21.63
N GLU A 349 -6.50 -22.86 21.65
CA GLU A 349 -6.79 -23.80 20.56
C GLU A 349 -8.30 -23.91 20.31
N ASN A 350 -8.70 -23.76 19.03
CA ASN A 350 -10.08 -23.93 18.62
C ASN A 350 -10.19 -24.35 17.15
N ILE A 351 -10.14 -25.65 16.90
CA ILE A 351 -10.20 -26.26 15.56
C ILE A 351 -11.55 -25.99 14.89
N GLU A 352 -12.64 -25.94 15.64
CA GLU A 352 -13.97 -25.71 15.08
C GLU A 352 -14.11 -24.28 14.52
N ALA A 353 -13.67 -23.29 15.28
CA ALA A 353 -13.63 -21.90 14.81
C ALA A 353 -12.67 -21.75 13.62
N LEU A 354 -11.51 -22.42 13.64
CA LEU A 354 -10.56 -22.45 12.52
C LEU A 354 -11.24 -22.97 11.25
N LYS A 355 -11.89 -24.13 11.30
CA LYS A 355 -12.62 -24.74 10.17
C LYS A 355 -13.71 -23.82 9.63
N LYS A 356 -14.48 -23.19 10.50
CA LYS A 356 -15.51 -22.25 10.12
C LYS A 356 -14.94 -21.00 9.42
N GLY A 357 -13.78 -20.52 9.89
CA GLY A 357 -13.09 -19.37 9.30
C GLY A 357 -12.44 -19.63 7.94
N MET A 358 -12.25 -20.88 7.55
CA MET A 358 -11.71 -21.27 6.25
C MET A 358 -12.47 -20.69 5.07
N THR A 359 -13.75 -20.36 5.24
CA THR A 359 -14.54 -19.69 4.20
C THR A 359 -13.92 -18.37 3.72
N ASN A 360 -13.26 -17.63 4.63
CA ASN A 360 -12.55 -16.40 4.28
C ASN A 360 -11.33 -16.68 3.41
N LEU A 361 -10.47 -17.63 3.81
CA LEU A 361 -9.30 -18.01 3.02
C LEU A 361 -9.70 -18.58 1.66
N ALA A 362 -10.70 -19.47 1.61
CA ALA A 362 -11.21 -20.04 0.37
C ALA A 362 -11.67 -18.95 -0.61
N LYS A 363 -12.35 -17.91 -0.11
CA LYS A 363 -12.79 -16.78 -0.94
C LYS A 363 -11.63 -15.96 -1.47
N HIS A 364 -10.58 -15.74 -0.69
CA HIS A 364 -9.37 -15.05 -1.16
C HIS A 364 -8.60 -15.87 -2.20
N ILE A 365 -8.50 -17.19 -2.05
CA ILE A 365 -7.93 -18.10 -3.05
C ILE A 365 -8.75 -18.01 -4.35
N GLU A 366 -10.07 -18.15 -4.28
CA GLU A 366 -10.98 -18.03 -5.42
C GLU A 366 -10.79 -16.67 -6.15
N ASN A 367 -10.66 -15.58 -5.39
CA ASN A 367 -10.46 -14.26 -5.95
C ASN A 367 -9.18 -14.17 -6.78
N ILE A 368 -8.05 -14.68 -6.28
CA ILE A 368 -6.79 -14.69 -7.03
C ILE A 368 -6.86 -15.64 -8.23
N GLN A 369 -7.54 -16.78 -8.12
CA GLN A 369 -7.76 -17.69 -9.26
C GLN A 369 -8.52 -17.02 -10.40
N LYS A 370 -9.47 -16.12 -10.10
CA LYS A 370 -10.20 -15.35 -11.12
C LYS A 370 -9.29 -14.43 -11.94
N PHE A 371 -8.17 -13.96 -11.37
CA PHE A 371 -7.14 -13.24 -12.10
C PHE A 371 -6.23 -14.16 -12.94
N GLY A 372 -6.38 -15.49 -12.83
CA GLY A 372 -5.59 -16.46 -13.59
C GLY A 372 -4.16 -16.66 -13.10
N LEU A 373 -3.89 -16.39 -11.83
CA LEU A 373 -2.55 -16.41 -11.23
C LEU A 373 -2.30 -17.69 -10.42
N PRO A 374 -1.08 -18.29 -10.48
CA PRO A 374 -0.65 -19.34 -9.57
C PRO A 374 -0.60 -18.87 -8.12
N ILE A 375 -1.01 -19.73 -7.17
CA ILE A 375 -1.15 -19.40 -5.75
C ILE A 375 -0.34 -20.34 -4.88
N VAL A 376 0.29 -19.76 -3.85
CA VAL A 376 0.84 -20.48 -2.69
C VAL A 376 0.25 -19.86 -1.42
N VAL A 377 -0.29 -20.67 -0.51
CA VAL A 377 -0.73 -20.21 0.81
C VAL A 377 0.46 -20.25 1.76
N ALA A 378 0.74 -19.14 2.43
CA ALA A 378 1.71 -19.09 3.52
C ALA A 378 0.97 -19.03 4.87
N ILE A 379 1.07 -20.06 5.67
CA ILE A 379 0.58 -20.06 7.05
C ILE A 379 1.66 -19.38 7.90
N ASN A 380 1.44 -18.12 8.26
CA ASN A 380 2.36 -17.37 9.11
C ASN A 380 2.17 -17.80 10.57
N ALA A 381 3.05 -18.67 11.05
CA ALA A 381 2.98 -19.27 12.37
C ALA A 381 3.41 -18.29 13.47
N PHE A 382 2.65 -18.26 14.56
CA PHE A 382 2.95 -17.50 15.77
C PHE A 382 3.26 -18.43 16.94
N PRO A 383 4.03 -17.98 17.96
CA PRO A 383 4.37 -18.81 19.12
C PRO A 383 3.16 -19.33 19.91
N THR A 384 1.99 -18.73 19.74
CA THR A 384 0.74 -19.13 20.39
C THR A 384 -0.05 -20.17 19.60
N ASP A 385 0.31 -20.43 18.36
CA ASP A 385 -0.39 -21.40 17.52
C ASP A 385 -0.01 -22.82 17.92
N THR A 386 -0.98 -23.72 17.99
CA THR A 386 -0.71 -25.12 18.33
C THR A 386 -0.33 -25.91 17.08
N GLU A 387 0.49 -26.95 17.24
CA GLU A 387 0.84 -27.84 16.13
C GLU A 387 -0.40 -28.46 15.49
N ASN A 388 -1.39 -28.82 16.30
CA ASN A 388 -2.66 -29.38 15.83
C ASN A 388 -3.42 -28.40 14.91
N GLU A 389 -3.51 -27.09 15.26
CA GLU A 389 -4.12 -26.06 14.42
C GLU A 389 -3.35 -25.83 13.12
N LEU A 390 -2.01 -25.83 13.19
CA LEU A 390 -1.14 -25.65 12.01
C LEU A 390 -1.31 -26.80 11.01
N GLN A 391 -1.29 -28.04 11.50
CA GLN A 391 -1.45 -29.23 10.64
C GLN A 391 -2.86 -29.35 10.08
N GLU A 392 -3.89 -29.02 10.87
CA GLU A 392 -5.28 -28.98 10.39
C GLU A 392 -5.45 -27.93 9.27
N LEU A 393 -4.93 -26.72 9.45
CA LEU A 393 -4.99 -25.68 8.42
C LEU A 393 -4.26 -26.10 7.15
N LYS A 394 -3.07 -26.70 7.29
CA LYS A 394 -2.31 -27.23 6.16
C LYS A 394 -3.11 -28.28 5.39
N ALA A 395 -3.66 -29.27 6.10
CA ALA A 395 -4.48 -30.33 5.49
C ALA A 395 -5.72 -29.79 4.77
N LEU A 396 -6.39 -28.76 5.35
CA LEU A 396 -7.53 -28.10 4.72
C LEU A 396 -7.12 -27.39 3.41
N CYS A 397 -5.99 -26.68 3.37
CA CYS A 397 -5.47 -26.06 2.16
C CYS A 397 -5.12 -27.11 1.08
N GLU A 398 -4.46 -28.20 1.46
CA GLU A 398 -4.12 -29.29 0.56
C GLU A 398 -5.37 -29.96 -0.03
N SER A 399 -6.43 -30.13 0.79
CA SER A 399 -7.71 -30.68 0.33
C SER A 399 -8.40 -29.81 -0.72
N MET A 400 -8.11 -28.49 -0.76
CA MET A 400 -8.57 -27.57 -1.79
C MET A 400 -7.67 -27.57 -3.04
N GLY A 401 -6.65 -28.41 -3.09
CA GLY A 401 -5.69 -28.46 -4.19
C GLY A 401 -4.74 -27.27 -4.25
N THR A 402 -4.56 -26.55 -3.15
CA THR A 402 -3.73 -25.35 -3.07
C THR A 402 -2.36 -25.69 -2.45
N SER A 403 -1.28 -25.22 -3.09
CA SER A 403 0.07 -25.31 -2.52
C SER A 403 0.14 -24.50 -1.22
N VAL A 404 0.66 -25.09 -0.15
CA VAL A 404 0.68 -24.47 1.18
C VAL A 404 2.01 -24.74 1.89
N SER A 405 2.51 -23.73 2.61
CA SER A 405 3.71 -23.81 3.45
C SER A 405 3.47 -23.18 4.81
N ILE A 406 3.98 -23.78 5.87
CA ILE A 406 4.07 -23.15 7.19
C ILE A 406 5.33 -22.28 7.19
N SER A 407 5.17 -20.99 7.47
CA SER A 407 6.25 -20.02 7.53
C SER A 407 6.54 -19.61 8.97
N GLU A 408 7.77 -19.82 9.40
CA GLU A 408 8.29 -19.40 10.70
C GLU A 408 9.26 -18.20 10.54
N ALA A 409 9.09 -17.39 9.50
CA ALA A 409 9.99 -16.29 9.16
C ALA A 409 10.19 -15.31 10.32
N TRP A 410 9.16 -15.05 11.11
CA TRP A 410 9.27 -14.17 12.29
C TRP A 410 10.31 -14.68 13.29
N ALA A 411 10.35 -15.98 13.56
CA ALA A 411 11.23 -16.60 14.55
C ALA A 411 12.62 -16.95 14.00
N LYS A 412 12.72 -17.29 12.70
CA LYS A 412 13.91 -17.93 12.10
C LYS A 412 14.44 -17.19 10.86
N GLY A 413 13.88 -15.99 10.52
CA GLY A 413 14.27 -15.28 9.31
C GLY A 413 14.02 -16.10 8.05
N GLY A 414 14.91 -16.00 7.07
CA GLY A 414 14.84 -16.72 5.80
C GLY A 414 14.84 -18.24 5.95
N GLU A 415 15.53 -18.78 6.95
CA GLU A 415 15.53 -20.23 7.23
C GLU A 415 14.11 -20.76 7.49
N GLY A 416 13.28 -19.96 8.19
CA GLY A 416 11.88 -20.31 8.46
C GLY A 416 10.95 -20.24 7.26
N ALA A 417 11.44 -19.82 6.08
CA ALA A 417 10.65 -19.67 4.85
C ALA A 417 11.20 -20.47 3.65
N ILE A 418 12.16 -21.37 3.86
CA ILE A 418 12.77 -22.15 2.75
C ILE A 418 11.73 -23.00 2.00
N ASP A 419 10.85 -23.74 2.69
CA ASP A 419 9.78 -24.51 2.07
C ASP A 419 8.82 -23.60 1.27
N LEU A 420 8.49 -22.43 1.81
CA LEU A 420 7.69 -21.43 1.09
C LEU A 420 8.40 -20.99 -0.19
N ALA A 421 9.69 -20.68 -0.12
CA ALA A 421 10.46 -20.23 -1.28
C ALA A 421 10.52 -21.29 -2.38
N GLN A 422 10.71 -22.55 -2.03
CA GLN A 422 10.70 -23.68 -2.98
C GLN A 422 9.35 -23.77 -3.71
N LYS A 423 8.25 -23.74 -2.95
CA LYS A 423 6.89 -23.77 -3.53
C LYS A 423 6.57 -22.57 -4.39
N VAL A 424 7.08 -21.40 -4.05
CA VAL A 424 6.94 -20.19 -4.86
C VAL A 424 7.74 -20.32 -6.16
N ILE A 425 8.97 -20.83 -6.14
CA ILE A 425 9.74 -21.12 -7.35
C ILE A 425 8.94 -22.05 -8.28
N GLU A 426 8.43 -23.19 -7.75
CA GLU A 426 7.60 -24.13 -8.52
C GLU A 426 6.32 -23.44 -9.08
N ALA A 427 5.72 -22.52 -8.32
CA ALA A 427 4.54 -21.80 -8.77
C ALA A 427 4.85 -20.84 -9.93
N THR A 428 6.04 -20.19 -9.92
CA THR A 428 6.46 -19.28 -10.98
C THR A 428 6.82 -19.98 -12.30
N GLU A 429 7.00 -21.29 -12.28
CA GLU A 429 7.21 -22.12 -13.48
C GLU A 429 5.89 -22.51 -14.18
N LYS A 430 4.77 -22.37 -13.49
CA LYS A 430 3.45 -22.65 -14.06
C LYS A 430 3.01 -21.53 -14.99
N PRO A 431 2.26 -21.83 -16.05
CA PRO A 431 1.74 -20.80 -16.94
C PRO A 431 0.79 -19.86 -16.17
N SER A 432 1.00 -18.56 -16.31
CA SER A 432 0.11 -17.51 -15.80
C SER A 432 -0.82 -17.05 -16.93
N ASN A 433 -2.13 -17.08 -16.66
CA ASN A 433 -3.17 -16.57 -17.56
C ASN A 433 -3.75 -15.27 -17.01
N PHE A 434 -2.87 -14.37 -16.57
CA PHE A 434 -3.27 -13.12 -15.92
C PHE A 434 -4.25 -12.31 -16.77
N GLN A 435 -5.36 -11.92 -16.16
CA GLN A 435 -6.38 -11.07 -16.75
C GLN A 435 -6.90 -10.06 -15.71
N TYR A 436 -7.33 -8.90 -16.19
CA TYR A 436 -8.00 -7.90 -15.36
C TYR A 436 -9.43 -8.32 -15.03
N MET A 437 -9.96 -7.84 -13.91
CA MET A 437 -11.30 -8.21 -13.47
C MET A 437 -12.42 -7.59 -14.33
N TYR A 438 -12.15 -6.42 -14.91
CA TYR A 438 -13.10 -5.67 -15.75
C TYR A 438 -12.37 -4.92 -16.87
N ASP A 439 -13.10 -4.54 -17.93
CA ASP A 439 -12.60 -3.62 -18.95
C ASP A 439 -12.68 -2.19 -18.42
N VAL A 440 -11.61 -1.40 -18.61
CA VAL A 440 -11.58 0.01 -18.20
C VAL A 440 -12.62 0.85 -18.95
N ASN A 441 -13.05 0.40 -20.13
CA ASN A 441 -14.07 1.04 -20.96
C ASN A 441 -15.51 0.75 -20.52
N ASP A 442 -15.73 -0.18 -19.61
CA ASP A 442 -17.04 -0.41 -19.00
C ASP A 442 -17.52 0.86 -18.27
N SER A 443 -18.83 0.97 -18.06
CA SER A 443 -19.37 2.07 -17.26
C SER A 443 -18.84 2.05 -15.83
N ILE A 444 -18.83 3.20 -15.14
CA ILE A 444 -18.41 3.28 -13.73
C ILE A 444 -19.19 2.27 -12.88
N LYS A 445 -20.49 2.16 -13.10
CA LYS A 445 -21.36 1.22 -12.37
C LYS A 445 -21.01 -0.24 -12.64
N ASP A 446 -20.74 -0.61 -13.89
CA ASP A 446 -20.39 -1.98 -14.26
C ASP A 446 -19.06 -2.40 -13.65
N LYS A 447 -18.05 -1.52 -13.65
CA LYS A 447 -16.78 -1.76 -12.99
C LYS A 447 -16.94 -1.97 -11.48
N ILE A 448 -17.66 -1.08 -10.80
CA ILE A 448 -17.94 -1.21 -9.36
C ILE A 448 -18.74 -2.48 -9.06
N ASN A 449 -19.76 -2.77 -9.86
CA ASN A 449 -20.58 -3.98 -9.68
C ASN A 449 -19.77 -5.26 -9.90
N THR A 450 -18.86 -5.26 -10.86
CA THR A 450 -17.94 -6.39 -11.12
C THR A 450 -17.05 -6.67 -9.93
N ILE A 451 -16.43 -5.65 -9.33
CA ILE A 451 -15.62 -5.81 -8.12
C ILE A 451 -16.49 -6.32 -6.96
N ALA A 452 -17.65 -5.69 -6.74
CA ALA A 452 -18.53 -6.04 -5.63
C ALA A 452 -19.03 -7.49 -5.72
N THR A 453 -19.43 -7.94 -6.89
CA THR A 453 -20.00 -9.28 -7.08
C THR A 453 -18.94 -10.36 -7.18
N LYS A 454 -17.91 -10.16 -8.01
CA LYS A 454 -16.88 -11.18 -8.24
C LYS A 454 -15.87 -11.30 -7.09
N ILE A 455 -15.42 -10.16 -6.54
CA ILE A 455 -14.38 -10.16 -5.50
C ILE A 455 -14.99 -10.25 -4.10
N TYR A 456 -16.02 -9.43 -3.80
CA TYR A 456 -16.59 -9.40 -2.44
C TYR A 456 -17.66 -10.44 -2.23
N GLY A 457 -18.29 -10.96 -3.29
CA GLY A 457 -19.41 -11.91 -3.21
C GLY A 457 -20.73 -11.23 -2.84
N ALA A 458 -20.87 -9.93 -3.11
CA ALA A 458 -22.12 -9.18 -2.92
C ALA A 458 -23.17 -9.53 -3.98
N ASP A 459 -24.46 -9.36 -3.65
CA ASP A 459 -25.57 -9.54 -4.60
C ASP A 459 -25.74 -8.35 -5.54
N GLY A 460 -24.95 -7.28 -5.35
CA GLY A 460 -25.00 -6.06 -6.17
C GLY A 460 -24.59 -4.82 -5.38
N VAL A 461 -24.86 -3.66 -5.98
CA VAL A 461 -24.44 -2.35 -5.45
C VAL A 461 -25.63 -1.40 -5.35
N ASN A 462 -25.70 -0.68 -4.23
CA ASN A 462 -26.59 0.45 -4.04
C ASN A 462 -25.83 1.77 -4.21
N TYR A 463 -26.46 2.75 -4.85
CA TYR A 463 -25.91 4.10 -5.02
C TYR A 463 -26.82 5.12 -4.36
N THR A 464 -26.25 6.09 -3.64
CA THR A 464 -27.02 7.23 -3.14
C THR A 464 -27.37 8.18 -4.29
N PRO A 465 -28.42 9.01 -4.18
CA PRO A 465 -28.75 10.00 -5.22
C PRO A 465 -27.60 10.97 -5.53
N ALA A 466 -26.80 11.31 -4.54
CA ALA A 466 -25.61 12.15 -4.73
C ALA A 466 -24.56 11.45 -5.60
N VAL A 467 -24.32 10.16 -5.39
CA VAL A 467 -23.38 9.36 -6.19
C VAL A 467 -23.87 9.21 -7.63
N GLU A 468 -25.17 8.98 -7.83
CA GLU A 468 -25.77 8.91 -9.18
C GLU A 468 -25.50 10.20 -9.98
N LYS A 469 -25.66 11.35 -9.33
CA LYS A 469 -25.34 12.65 -9.94
C LYS A 469 -23.86 12.78 -10.25
N THR A 470 -22.98 12.38 -9.34
CA THR A 470 -21.51 12.43 -9.55
C THR A 470 -21.08 11.50 -10.70
N ILE A 471 -21.68 10.31 -10.84
CA ILE A 471 -21.41 9.41 -11.97
C ILE A 471 -21.74 10.12 -13.28
N ALA A 472 -22.93 10.72 -13.41
CA ALA A 472 -23.32 11.45 -14.60
C ALA A 472 -22.40 12.65 -14.91
N GLU A 473 -21.93 13.36 -13.88
CA GLU A 473 -20.94 14.44 -14.04
C GLU A 473 -19.61 13.89 -14.59
N PHE A 474 -19.08 12.79 -14.03
CA PHE A 474 -17.81 12.19 -14.48
C PHE A 474 -17.91 11.63 -15.91
N GLU A 475 -19.03 11.01 -16.27
CA GLU A 475 -19.29 10.53 -17.64
C GLU A 475 -19.36 11.69 -18.64
N ALA A 476 -20.03 12.79 -18.28
CA ALA A 476 -20.11 13.97 -19.13
C ALA A 476 -18.76 14.66 -19.33
N GLU A 477 -17.85 14.56 -18.36
CA GLU A 477 -16.49 15.11 -18.41
C GLU A 477 -15.48 14.14 -19.06
N GLY A 478 -15.89 12.93 -19.46
CA GLY A 478 -15.02 11.91 -20.04
C GLY A 478 -14.02 11.28 -19.05
N LEU A 479 -14.36 11.31 -17.75
CA LEU A 479 -13.54 10.75 -16.67
C LEU A 479 -13.91 9.30 -16.33
N ASP A 480 -14.85 8.72 -17.06
CA ASP A 480 -15.39 7.37 -16.83
C ASP A 480 -14.42 6.25 -17.23
N LYS A 481 -13.39 6.52 -18.03
CA LYS A 481 -12.41 5.53 -18.52
C LYS A 481 -11.23 5.29 -17.57
N MET A 482 -11.44 5.48 -16.28
CA MET A 482 -10.45 5.23 -15.23
C MET A 482 -10.78 3.95 -14.46
N PRO A 483 -9.76 3.22 -13.94
CA PRO A 483 -10.00 2.11 -13.02
C PRO A 483 -10.63 2.59 -11.70
N ILE A 484 -11.26 1.65 -11.00
CA ILE A 484 -11.94 1.90 -9.73
C ILE A 484 -11.04 1.52 -8.55
N CYS A 485 -10.92 2.42 -7.59
CA CYS A 485 -10.30 2.18 -6.30
C CYS A 485 -11.39 2.09 -5.23
N MET A 486 -11.79 0.87 -4.85
CA MET A 486 -12.78 0.67 -3.80
C MET A 486 -12.20 1.03 -2.43
N ALA A 487 -12.84 1.96 -1.72
CA ALA A 487 -12.50 2.36 -0.37
C ALA A 487 -13.53 1.79 0.61
N LYS A 488 -13.15 0.74 1.34
CA LYS A 488 -14.00 0.03 2.29
C LYS A 488 -13.23 -0.42 3.54
N THR A 489 -13.95 -0.96 4.51
CA THR A 489 -13.31 -1.62 5.67
C THR A 489 -12.39 -2.77 5.22
N GLN A 490 -11.24 -2.88 5.86
CA GLN A 490 -10.29 -3.99 5.63
C GLN A 490 -10.65 -5.28 6.35
N TYR A 491 -11.61 -5.25 7.29
CA TYR A 491 -11.89 -6.37 8.20
C TYR A 491 -12.93 -7.35 7.68
N SER A 492 -13.57 -7.07 6.57
CA SER A 492 -14.62 -7.90 5.97
C SER A 492 -14.58 -7.81 4.45
N LEU A 493 -15.09 -8.82 3.78
CA LEU A 493 -15.42 -8.76 2.34
C LEU A 493 -16.60 -7.81 2.05
N SER A 494 -17.50 -7.59 3.05
CA SER A 494 -18.56 -6.59 2.98
C SER A 494 -18.06 -5.18 3.33
N ASP A 495 -18.93 -4.18 3.14
CA ASP A 495 -18.76 -2.81 3.67
C ASP A 495 -19.14 -2.69 5.16
N ASP A 496 -19.63 -3.77 5.76
CA ASP A 496 -19.88 -3.93 7.19
C ASP A 496 -18.76 -4.76 7.83
N GLN A 497 -17.93 -4.13 8.69
CA GLN A 497 -16.79 -4.76 9.34
C GLN A 497 -17.13 -5.92 10.29
N PHE A 498 -18.39 -6.08 10.67
CA PHE A 498 -18.85 -7.14 11.58
C PHE A 498 -19.31 -8.40 10.84
N LYS A 499 -19.43 -8.35 9.52
CA LYS A 499 -19.73 -9.53 8.68
C LYS A 499 -18.44 -10.29 8.39
N LEU A 500 -18.13 -11.26 9.24
CA LEU A 500 -16.90 -12.06 9.18
C LEU A 500 -17.01 -13.26 8.22
N GLY A 501 -15.89 -13.93 7.94
CA GLY A 501 -15.84 -15.08 7.03
C GLY A 501 -16.00 -14.69 5.56
N ALA A 502 -16.86 -15.41 4.85
CA ALA A 502 -17.31 -15.07 3.49
C ALA A 502 -18.83 -14.80 3.52
N PRO A 503 -19.24 -13.57 3.85
CA PRO A 503 -20.67 -13.22 3.95
C PRO A 503 -21.37 -13.35 2.60
N THR A 504 -22.67 -13.67 2.63
CA THR A 504 -23.58 -13.74 1.48
C THR A 504 -24.85 -12.95 1.76
N GLY A 505 -25.67 -12.69 0.74
CA GLY A 505 -26.95 -12.01 0.92
C GLY A 505 -26.80 -10.53 1.29
N PHE A 506 -25.79 -9.84 0.79
CA PHE A 506 -25.55 -8.43 1.08
C PHE A 506 -25.29 -7.62 -0.20
N LYS A 507 -25.51 -6.32 -0.11
CA LYS A 507 -25.14 -5.36 -1.15
C LYS A 507 -24.10 -4.37 -0.62
N ILE A 508 -23.18 -3.94 -1.47
CA ILE A 508 -22.27 -2.84 -1.18
C ILE A 508 -23.01 -1.51 -1.41
N THR A 509 -22.86 -0.55 -0.51
CA THR A 509 -23.43 0.78 -0.69
C THR A 509 -22.35 1.82 -0.94
N VAL A 510 -22.30 2.35 -2.16
CA VAL A 510 -21.42 3.47 -2.50
C VAL A 510 -22.07 4.77 -2.03
N ARG A 511 -21.36 5.48 -1.15
CA ARG A 511 -21.84 6.71 -0.49
C ARG A 511 -21.26 7.98 -1.09
N GLU A 512 -20.08 7.89 -1.66
CA GLU A 512 -19.35 9.02 -2.26
C GLU A 512 -18.44 8.50 -3.37
N LEU A 513 -18.26 9.28 -4.44
CA LEU A 513 -17.22 9.11 -5.44
C LEU A 513 -16.28 10.31 -5.39
N ARG A 514 -14.99 10.04 -5.47
CA ARG A 514 -13.94 11.07 -5.62
C ARG A 514 -13.09 10.74 -6.83
N ILE A 515 -12.65 11.77 -7.51
CA ILE A 515 -11.72 11.63 -8.64
C ILE A 515 -10.30 11.94 -8.18
N SER A 516 -9.38 11.02 -8.44
CA SER A 516 -7.93 11.24 -8.35
C SER A 516 -7.39 11.32 -9.78
N ALA A 517 -7.67 12.44 -10.44
CA ALA A 517 -7.45 12.60 -11.88
C ALA A 517 -5.96 12.57 -12.27
N GLY A 518 -5.08 13.08 -11.41
CA GLY A 518 -3.64 13.01 -11.58
C GLY A 518 -3.10 11.59 -11.37
N ALA A 519 -3.59 10.87 -10.36
CA ALA A 519 -3.26 9.47 -10.14
C ALA A 519 -3.92 8.55 -11.19
N GLY A 520 -5.06 8.96 -11.76
CA GLY A 520 -5.72 8.28 -12.87
C GLY A 520 -6.70 7.19 -12.42
N PHE A 521 -7.39 7.34 -11.28
CA PHE A 521 -8.42 6.40 -10.83
C PHE A 521 -9.59 7.12 -10.12
N ILE A 522 -10.74 6.43 -10.06
CA ILE A 522 -11.92 6.89 -9.32
C ILE A 522 -11.97 6.15 -7.99
N VAL A 523 -12.11 6.88 -6.88
CA VAL A 523 -12.28 6.31 -5.53
C VAL A 523 -13.76 6.17 -5.22
N ALA A 524 -14.22 4.95 -4.97
CA ALA A 524 -15.59 4.64 -4.56
C ALA A 524 -15.63 4.33 -3.06
N LEU A 525 -16.19 5.25 -2.27
CA LEU A 525 -16.27 5.14 -0.82
C LEU A 525 -17.56 4.44 -0.40
N THR A 526 -17.42 3.34 0.36
CA THR A 526 -18.57 2.50 0.77
C THR A 526 -18.93 2.66 2.25
N GLY A 527 -18.11 3.35 3.02
CA GLY A 527 -18.29 3.57 4.47
C GLY A 527 -17.64 4.85 4.95
N ASN A 528 -17.61 5.03 6.27
CA ASN A 528 -16.89 6.15 6.88
C ASN A 528 -15.38 5.88 6.86
N ILE A 529 -14.75 6.09 5.72
CA ILE A 529 -13.31 5.96 5.56
C ILE A 529 -12.68 7.31 5.85
N LEU A 530 -11.85 7.34 6.89
CA LEU A 530 -11.20 8.57 7.35
C LEU A 530 -9.86 8.76 6.64
N THR A 531 -9.71 9.87 5.94
CA THR A 531 -8.46 10.31 5.31
C THR A 531 -7.53 11.04 6.29
N MET A 532 -8.01 11.35 7.49
CA MET A 532 -7.24 11.85 8.63
C MET A 532 -7.57 11.00 9.86
N PRO A 533 -6.79 9.96 10.17
CA PRO A 533 -6.96 9.18 11.39
C PRO A 533 -6.78 10.02 12.65
N GLY A 534 -7.41 9.62 13.74
CA GLY A 534 -7.14 10.22 15.06
C GLY A 534 -6.17 9.34 15.86
N LEU A 535 -5.46 9.95 16.80
CA LEU A 535 -4.73 9.19 17.81
C LEU A 535 -5.68 8.34 18.66
N PRO A 536 -5.30 7.11 19.04
CA PRO A 536 -6.06 6.27 19.96
C PRO A 536 -6.01 6.84 21.39
N LYS A 537 -6.78 6.22 22.30
CA LYS A 537 -6.77 6.61 23.73
C LYS A 537 -5.38 6.52 24.37
N LYS A 538 -4.58 5.53 23.94
CA LYS A 538 -3.17 5.37 24.33
C LYS A 538 -2.38 5.23 23.03
N PRO A 539 -1.79 6.32 22.54
CA PRO A 539 -0.94 6.26 21.34
C PRO A 539 0.38 5.57 21.63
N ALA A 540 0.97 4.94 20.62
CA ALA A 540 2.28 4.30 20.74
C ALA A 540 3.37 5.27 21.19
N ALA A 541 3.23 6.55 20.84
CA ALA A 541 4.12 7.64 21.26
C ALA A 541 4.33 7.74 22.78
N GLU A 542 3.37 7.29 23.60
CA GLU A 542 3.50 7.33 25.07
C GLU A 542 4.55 6.32 25.60
N ASN A 543 4.93 5.33 24.79
CA ASN A 543 5.89 4.30 25.18
C ASN A 543 7.27 4.48 24.51
N MET A 544 7.42 5.49 23.66
CA MET A 544 8.66 5.76 22.93
C MET A 544 9.57 6.68 23.71
N ASP A 545 10.85 6.37 23.70
CA ASP A 545 11.89 7.20 24.35
C ASP A 545 13.23 7.06 23.61
N ILE A 546 14.12 8.01 23.88
CA ILE A 546 15.49 8.04 23.36
C ILE A 546 16.46 8.42 24.48
N ASP A 547 17.52 7.64 24.66
CA ASP A 547 18.54 7.93 25.65
C ASP A 547 19.55 8.98 25.17
N ILE A 548 20.46 9.40 26.06
CA ILE A 548 21.50 10.40 25.77
C ILE A 548 22.49 9.96 24.67
N ASN A 549 22.58 8.68 24.39
CA ASN A 549 23.43 8.11 23.35
C ASN A 549 22.67 7.94 22.01
N GLY A 550 21.42 8.37 21.95
CA GLY A 550 20.58 8.24 20.76
C GLY A 550 19.94 6.87 20.59
N LYS A 551 19.98 5.99 21.61
CA LYS A 551 19.36 4.67 21.56
C LYS A 551 17.85 4.79 21.77
N ILE A 552 17.08 4.34 20.80
CA ILE A 552 15.62 4.40 20.80
C ILE A 552 15.04 3.18 21.52
N THR A 553 13.95 3.39 22.26
CA THR A 553 13.13 2.35 22.88
C THR A 553 11.66 2.55 22.58
N GLY A 554 10.86 1.49 22.60
CA GLY A 554 9.42 1.54 22.41
C GLY A 554 8.97 1.83 20.97
N LEU A 555 9.86 1.86 20.01
CA LEU A 555 9.50 2.06 18.61
C LEU A 555 8.78 0.83 18.00
N PHE A 556 8.81 -0.31 18.64
CA PHE A 556 7.98 -1.55 18.43
C PHE A 556 8.55 -2.69 19.28
#